data_abbe1a127d088a992314253560cfe0ac
#
_entry.id   abbe1a127d088a992314253560cfe0ac
#
_cell.length_a   1.000
_cell.length_b   1.000
_cell.length_c   1.000
_cell.angle_alpha   90.00
_cell.angle_beta   90.00
_cell.angle_gamma   90.00
#
_symmetry.space_group_name_H-M   'P 1'
#
loop_
_entity.id
_entity.type
_entity.pdbx_description
1 polymer ?
#
loop_
_entity_poly.entity_id
_entity_poly.type
_entity_poly.pdbx_seq_one_letter_code
_entity_poly.pdbx_strand_id
1 'polypeptide(L)'
;AYEIDKPMQPAIESVFSTLYNNPEFKNFYDLCQTDIEVLEELGLTKSTDQRKYEIFVNDNGLPCYDKTNGSLVSSATNVRFFNNYRYTVYVPTNDAIQDAIDKGLPTWETIRKFIDTMKADETADEEAWKEQGLAMVSALINFLKYHFQDESIYADIPALQEDEDGYETATLNSSTGTYMKLYVSSTGNGTLQVRDAVNQTRTITSNNNLMTRDYVLNASGTSARTISASSFAVVHGIDGVLNYKELEGGRYDSDWSTPTAAKKYLA
;
A
#
# COMPACT_ATOMS: atom_id res chain seq x y z
N ALA A 1 -34.86 -3.60 18.14
CA ALA A 1 -33.91 -3.35 19.22
C ALA A 1 -32.78 -4.38 19.07
N TYR A 2 -31.54 -3.94 18.98
CA TYR A 2 -30.39 -4.83 18.98
C TYR A 2 -29.86 -4.88 20.41
N GLU A 3 -29.61 -6.08 20.91
CA GLU A 3 -28.97 -6.29 22.21
C GLU A 3 -27.47 -6.05 22.03
N ILE A 4 -26.91 -5.10 22.76
CA ILE A 4 -25.47 -4.81 22.73
C ILE A 4 -24.82 -5.64 23.83
N ASP A 5 -24.16 -6.69 23.45
CA ASP A 5 -23.55 -7.69 24.35
C ASP A 5 -22.26 -7.16 25.04
N LYS A 6 -21.70 -6.08 24.51
CA LYS A 6 -20.51 -5.41 25.08
C LYS A 6 -20.64 -3.90 24.97
N PRO A 7 -20.16 -3.13 25.96
CA PRO A 7 -20.12 -1.70 25.82
C PRO A 7 -19.32 -1.31 24.58
N MET A 8 -19.86 -0.40 23.77
CA MET A 8 -19.13 0.17 22.63
C MET A 8 -17.88 0.85 23.15
N GLN A 9 -16.75 0.19 23.00
CA GLN A 9 -15.46 0.83 23.18
C GLN A 9 -15.06 1.47 21.85
N PRO A 10 -14.51 2.69 21.84
CA PRO A 10 -13.94 3.25 20.62
C PRO A 10 -12.86 2.28 20.12
N ALA A 11 -12.95 1.88 18.87
CA ALA A 11 -11.89 1.11 18.24
C ALA A 11 -10.57 1.90 18.35
N ILE A 12 -9.58 1.31 19.01
CA ILE A 12 -8.26 1.92 19.22
C ILE A 12 -7.28 1.43 18.15
N GLU A 13 -7.79 0.88 17.06
CA GLU A 13 -6.98 0.28 16.01
C GLU A 13 -6.86 1.19 14.80
N SER A 14 -5.66 1.25 14.25
CA SER A 14 -5.35 1.86 12.96
C SER A 14 -5.21 0.76 11.90
N VAL A 15 -5.18 1.11 10.62
CA VAL A 15 -4.83 0.15 9.56
C VAL A 15 -3.46 -0.46 9.85
N PHE A 16 -2.48 0.35 10.24
CA PHE A 16 -1.16 -0.14 10.63
C PHE A 16 -1.23 -1.22 11.71
N SER A 17 -1.92 -0.96 12.83
CA SER A 17 -2.04 -1.94 13.93
C SER A 17 -2.82 -3.18 13.53
N THR A 18 -3.83 -3.03 12.68
CA THR A 18 -4.60 -4.15 12.13
C THR A 18 -3.72 -5.07 11.29
N LEU A 19 -2.89 -4.50 10.40
CA LEU A 19 -1.94 -5.27 9.60
C LEU A 19 -0.88 -5.95 10.49
N TYR A 20 -0.34 -5.22 11.48
CA TYR A 20 0.68 -5.73 12.39
C TYR A 20 0.18 -6.90 13.26
N ASN A 21 -1.05 -6.80 13.77
CA ASN A 21 -1.61 -7.78 14.70
C ASN A 21 -2.21 -9.01 14.03
N ASN A 22 -2.42 -8.99 12.71
CA ASN A 22 -2.99 -10.11 11.99
C ASN A 22 -1.90 -10.93 11.27
N PRO A 23 -1.61 -12.16 11.70
CA PRO A 23 -0.59 -12.99 11.07
C PRO A 23 -0.90 -13.34 9.60
N GLU A 24 -2.16 -13.30 9.16
CA GLU A 24 -2.54 -13.53 7.77
C GLU A 24 -2.13 -12.36 6.85
N PHE A 25 -1.86 -11.18 7.41
CA PHE A 25 -1.47 -9.98 6.69
C PHE A 25 0.04 -9.68 6.79
N LYS A 26 0.78 -10.59 7.41
CA LYS A 26 2.19 -10.35 7.75
C LYS A 26 3.05 -9.99 6.53
N ASN A 27 2.94 -10.73 5.43
CA ASN A 27 3.77 -10.49 4.26
C ASN A 27 3.47 -9.12 3.63
N PHE A 28 2.19 -8.72 3.58
CA PHE A 28 1.82 -7.39 3.11
C PHE A 28 2.32 -6.29 4.07
N TYR A 29 2.15 -6.51 5.38
CA TYR A 29 2.69 -5.60 6.40
C TYR A 29 4.20 -5.41 6.26
N ASP A 30 4.96 -6.50 6.12
CA ASP A 30 6.42 -6.44 5.99
C ASP A 30 6.84 -5.64 4.75
N LEU A 31 6.15 -5.78 3.63
CA LEU A 31 6.39 -4.98 2.43
C LEU A 31 6.11 -3.49 2.64
N CYS A 32 5.11 -3.15 3.48
CA CYS A 32 4.79 -1.76 3.82
C CYS A 32 5.82 -1.10 4.74
N GLN A 33 6.77 -1.86 5.32
CA GLN A 33 7.82 -1.32 6.19
C GLN A 33 8.98 -0.80 5.34
N THR A 34 9.00 0.50 5.10
CA THR A 34 10.02 1.12 4.26
C THR A 34 11.40 0.99 4.87
N ASP A 35 12.34 0.48 4.09
CA ASP A 35 13.74 0.39 4.45
C ASP A 35 14.45 1.71 4.09
N ILE A 36 14.61 2.59 5.09
CA ILE A 36 15.22 3.91 4.91
C ILE A 36 16.69 3.79 4.51
N GLU A 37 17.43 2.81 5.01
CA GLU A 37 18.83 2.60 4.64
C GLU A 37 18.95 2.26 3.15
N VAL A 38 18.04 1.45 2.61
CA VAL A 38 17.96 1.18 1.16
C VAL A 38 17.75 2.47 0.36
N LEU A 39 16.86 3.34 0.81
CA LEU A 39 16.62 4.62 0.14
C LEU A 39 17.85 5.53 0.18
N GLU A 40 18.55 5.58 1.30
CA GLU A 40 19.79 6.37 1.45
C GLU A 40 20.90 5.85 0.52
N GLU A 41 21.07 4.54 0.42
CA GLU A 41 22.00 3.88 -0.49
C GLU A 41 21.72 4.20 -1.97
N LEU A 42 20.45 4.38 -2.31
CA LEU A 42 19.99 4.80 -3.63
C LEU A 42 20.09 6.32 -3.86
N GLY A 43 20.63 7.08 -2.88
CA GLY A 43 20.85 8.52 -2.99
C GLY A 43 19.73 9.39 -2.45
N LEU A 44 18.67 8.82 -1.87
CA LEU A 44 17.57 9.56 -1.26
C LEU A 44 17.90 9.89 0.21
N THR A 45 18.74 10.89 0.44
CA THR A 45 19.24 11.25 1.78
C THR A 45 18.33 12.24 2.53
N LYS A 46 17.38 12.87 1.84
CA LYS A 46 16.45 13.83 2.45
C LYS A 46 15.14 13.15 2.81
N SER A 47 14.68 13.36 4.04
CA SER A 47 13.39 12.82 4.50
C SER A 47 12.20 13.21 3.59
N THR A 48 12.23 14.40 2.96
CA THR A 48 11.21 14.82 2.00
C THR A 48 11.16 13.95 0.75
N ASP A 49 12.29 13.43 0.31
CA ASP A 49 12.37 12.57 -0.87
C ASP A 49 12.04 11.12 -0.50
N GLN A 50 12.47 10.66 0.67
CA GLN A 50 12.17 9.32 1.21
C GLN A 50 10.66 9.11 1.41
N ARG A 51 9.94 10.14 1.90
CA ARG A 51 8.50 10.07 2.17
C ARG A 51 7.62 9.72 0.98
N LYS A 52 8.11 9.91 -0.24
CA LYS A 52 7.41 9.48 -1.46
C LYS A 52 7.29 7.95 -1.55
N TYR A 53 8.19 7.24 -0.87
CA TYR A 53 8.31 5.80 -0.88
C TYR A 53 7.89 5.14 0.45
N GLU A 54 7.30 5.91 1.35
CA GLU A 54 6.75 5.39 2.60
C GLU A 54 5.24 5.18 2.47
N ILE A 55 4.76 4.00 2.86
CA ILE A 55 3.32 3.75 3.02
C ILE A 55 2.86 4.33 4.36
N PHE A 56 3.50 3.92 5.46
CA PHE A 56 3.27 4.47 6.80
C PHE A 56 4.44 5.36 7.18
N VAL A 57 4.15 6.63 7.42
CA VAL A 57 5.20 7.62 7.73
C VAL A 57 5.73 7.38 9.12
N ASN A 58 7.06 7.35 9.26
CA ASN A 58 7.75 7.32 10.53
C ASN A 58 8.04 8.76 10.98
N ASP A 59 7.55 9.16 12.16
CA ASP A 59 7.78 10.49 12.73
C ASP A 59 8.54 10.34 14.05
N ASN A 60 9.76 10.87 14.09
CA ASN A 60 10.65 10.77 15.25
C ASN A 60 10.94 9.34 15.74
N GLY A 61 11.06 8.38 14.83
CA GLY A 61 11.33 6.98 15.17
C GLY A 61 10.12 6.21 15.70
N LEU A 62 8.93 6.82 15.68
CA LEU A 62 7.68 6.17 16.02
C LEU A 62 6.83 6.01 14.74
N PRO A 63 6.28 4.82 14.48
CA PRO A 63 5.39 4.64 13.36
C PRO A 63 4.20 5.58 13.48
N CYS A 64 4.03 6.46 12.50
CA CYS A 64 2.86 7.29 12.37
C CYS A 64 1.81 6.50 11.62
N TYR A 65 0.90 5.98 12.38
CA TYR A 65 -0.21 5.20 11.90
C TYR A 65 -1.05 6.02 10.92
N ASP A 66 -1.27 5.49 9.72
CA ASP A 66 -2.26 5.99 8.76
C ASP A 66 -2.22 7.53 8.59
N LYS A 67 -1.03 8.11 8.52
CA LYS A 67 -0.87 9.56 8.45
C LYS A 67 -0.25 9.99 7.13
N THR A 68 -0.95 10.85 6.42
CA THR A 68 -0.28 11.70 5.45
C THR A 68 0.45 12.83 6.18
N ASN A 69 1.60 13.19 5.69
CA ASN A 69 2.33 14.32 6.26
C ASN A 69 1.60 15.63 5.96
N GLY A 70 0.94 16.19 6.98
CA GLY A 70 -0.01 17.31 6.84
C GLY A 70 0.55 18.61 6.25
N SER A 71 1.87 18.81 6.22
CA SER A 71 2.48 19.98 5.60
C SER A 71 3.00 19.74 4.18
N LEU A 72 2.99 18.50 3.72
CA LEU A 72 3.51 18.10 2.41
C LEU A 72 2.47 17.29 1.62
N VAL A 73 1.23 17.66 1.71
CA VAL A 73 0.13 17.08 0.92
C VAL A 73 0.36 17.41 -0.55
N SER A 74 1.39 16.82 -1.12
CA SER A 74 1.34 16.56 -2.54
C SER A 74 0.72 15.17 -2.69
N SER A 75 -0.23 15.06 -3.58
CA SER A 75 -0.89 13.82 -3.97
C SER A 75 0.07 12.69 -4.40
N ALA A 76 1.36 13.01 -4.50
CA ALA A 76 2.43 12.08 -4.86
C ALA A 76 3.10 11.40 -3.65
N THR A 77 2.82 11.82 -2.42
CA THR A 77 3.43 11.24 -1.23
C THR A 77 2.49 10.25 -0.57
N ASN A 78 2.97 9.07 -0.23
CA ASN A 78 2.29 7.97 0.46
C ASN A 78 0.80 7.75 0.07
N VAL A 79 -0.03 7.19 0.95
CA VAL A 79 -1.46 6.97 0.69
C VAL A 79 -2.24 8.25 0.96
N ARG A 80 -2.72 8.90 -0.09
CA ARG A 80 -3.38 10.22 -0.01
C ARG A 80 -4.67 10.24 0.82
N PHE A 81 -5.31 9.06 1.04
CA PHE A 81 -6.58 8.97 1.77
C PHE A 81 -6.42 8.93 3.28
N PHE A 82 -5.24 8.75 3.82
CA PHE A 82 -5.04 8.60 5.26
C PHE A 82 -5.58 9.79 6.07
N ASN A 83 -5.68 10.95 5.45
CA ASN A 83 -6.33 12.13 6.05
C ASN A 83 -7.80 12.28 5.62
N ASN A 84 -8.30 11.43 4.73
CA ASN A 84 -9.70 11.41 4.36
C ASN A 84 -10.46 10.50 5.32
N TYR A 85 -11.75 10.77 5.49
CA TYR A 85 -12.57 10.07 6.47
C TYR A 85 -13.00 8.67 6.06
N ARG A 86 -12.68 8.24 4.81
CA ARG A 86 -13.19 6.99 4.25
C ARG A 86 -12.20 6.38 3.27
N TYR A 87 -11.75 5.16 3.55
CA TYR A 87 -10.95 4.39 2.61
C TYR A 87 -11.01 2.89 2.90
N THR A 88 -10.68 2.07 1.92
CA THR A 88 -10.62 0.61 2.02
C THR A 88 -9.23 0.12 1.69
N VAL A 89 -8.75 -0.86 2.43
CA VAL A 89 -7.50 -1.57 2.15
C VAL A 89 -7.83 -3.02 1.82
N TYR A 90 -7.35 -3.48 0.69
CA TYR A 90 -7.44 -4.87 0.28
C TYR A 90 -6.09 -5.55 0.51
N VAL A 91 -6.05 -6.50 1.44
CA VAL A 91 -4.82 -7.16 1.86
C VAL A 91 -4.78 -8.58 1.28
N PRO A 92 -3.88 -8.86 0.33
CA PRO A 92 -3.71 -10.20 -0.18
C PRO A 92 -3.26 -11.17 0.91
N THR A 93 -3.65 -12.43 0.80
CA THR A 93 -3.15 -13.48 1.67
C THR A 93 -1.62 -13.60 1.58
N ASN A 94 -0.98 -14.15 2.61
CA ASN A 94 0.47 -14.38 2.60
C ASN A 94 0.91 -15.21 1.39
N ASP A 95 0.14 -16.23 1.02
CA ASP A 95 0.44 -17.08 -0.14
C ASP A 95 0.37 -16.29 -1.46
N ALA A 96 -0.62 -15.39 -1.59
CA ALA A 96 -0.75 -14.55 -2.77
C ALA A 96 0.41 -13.54 -2.89
N ILE A 97 0.88 -12.99 -1.78
CA ILE A 97 2.09 -12.14 -1.76
C ILE A 97 3.33 -12.97 -2.11
N GLN A 98 3.46 -14.18 -1.57
CA GLN A 98 4.60 -15.05 -1.90
C GLN A 98 4.63 -15.41 -3.39
N ASP A 99 3.48 -15.75 -3.97
CA ASP A 99 3.37 -16.00 -5.42
C ASP A 99 3.78 -14.78 -6.26
N ALA A 100 3.43 -13.57 -5.83
CA ALA A 100 3.88 -12.35 -6.48
C ALA A 100 5.41 -12.14 -6.36
N ILE A 101 5.99 -12.43 -5.19
CA ILE A 101 7.45 -12.38 -4.97
C ILE A 101 8.16 -13.39 -5.87
N ASP A 102 7.65 -14.62 -5.98
CA ASP A 102 8.20 -15.66 -6.83
C ASP A 102 8.12 -15.28 -8.33
N LYS A 103 7.17 -14.43 -8.69
CA LYS A 103 7.04 -13.81 -10.01
C LYS A 103 7.85 -12.53 -10.18
N GLY A 104 8.71 -12.19 -9.22
CA GLY A 104 9.66 -11.09 -9.30
C GLY A 104 9.15 -9.76 -8.72
N LEU A 105 8.08 -9.75 -7.91
CA LEU A 105 7.74 -8.57 -7.13
C LEU A 105 8.94 -8.24 -6.20
N PRO A 106 9.51 -7.03 -6.27
CA PRO A 106 10.63 -6.68 -5.40
C PRO A 106 10.20 -6.66 -3.93
N THR A 107 11.10 -7.05 -3.07
CA THR A 107 11.00 -6.85 -1.62
C THR A 107 12.14 -5.96 -1.16
N TRP A 108 12.06 -5.36 0.02
CA TRP A 108 13.17 -4.59 0.59
C TRP A 108 14.45 -5.43 0.69
N GLU A 109 14.32 -6.72 1.02
CA GLU A 109 15.46 -7.65 1.05
C GLU A 109 16.08 -7.88 -0.33
N THR A 110 15.26 -8.08 -1.37
CA THR A 110 15.78 -8.28 -2.74
C THR A 110 16.42 -7.02 -3.29
N ILE A 111 15.89 -5.84 -2.95
CA ILE A 111 16.49 -4.56 -3.33
C ILE A 111 17.83 -4.36 -2.62
N ARG A 112 17.93 -4.65 -1.34
CA ARG A 112 19.19 -4.61 -0.58
C ARG A 112 20.24 -5.54 -1.18
N LYS A 113 19.87 -6.80 -1.46
CA LYS A 113 20.79 -7.76 -2.13
C LYS A 113 21.27 -7.28 -3.50
N PHE A 114 20.38 -6.65 -4.27
CA PHE A 114 20.75 -6.03 -5.54
C PHE A 114 21.80 -4.93 -5.33
N ILE A 115 21.60 -4.01 -4.40
CA ILE A 115 22.53 -2.93 -4.08
C ILE A 115 23.89 -3.51 -3.64
N ASP A 116 23.90 -4.48 -2.73
CA ASP A 116 25.12 -5.12 -2.24
C ASP A 116 25.91 -5.78 -3.39
N THR A 117 25.21 -6.43 -4.31
CA THR A 117 25.82 -7.04 -5.50
C THR A 117 26.45 -5.98 -6.41
N MET A 118 25.74 -4.89 -6.67
CA MET A 118 26.25 -3.81 -7.53
C MET A 118 27.44 -3.09 -6.90
N LYS A 119 27.43 -2.86 -5.60
CA LYS A 119 28.56 -2.28 -4.87
C LYS A 119 29.81 -3.15 -4.85
N ALA A 120 29.63 -4.47 -4.87
CA ALA A 120 30.74 -5.42 -4.93
C ALA A 120 31.38 -5.54 -6.32
N ASP A 121 30.69 -5.10 -7.37
CA ASP A 121 31.18 -5.07 -8.74
C ASP A 121 31.85 -3.71 -9.03
N GLU A 122 33.20 -3.66 -8.99
CA GLU A 122 33.98 -2.48 -9.27
C GLU A 122 33.77 -1.91 -10.70
N THR A 123 33.14 -2.69 -11.59
CA THR A 123 32.84 -2.28 -12.97
C THR A 123 31.44 -1.75 -13.16
N ALA A 124 30.59 -1.85 -12.14
CA ALA A 124 29.22 -1.41 -12.21
C ALA A 124 29.11 0.13 -12.26
N ASP A 125 28.29 0.63 -13.17
CA ASP A 125 27.98 2.05 -13.25
C ASP A 125 27.05 2.44 -12.08
N GLU A 126 27.55 3.30 -11.19
CA GLU A 126 26.84 3.68 -9.97
C GLU A 126 25.53 4.40 -10.26
N GLU A 127 25.49 5.29 -11.25
CA GLU A 127 24.27 6.01 -11.62
C GLU A 127 23.22 5.05 -12.18
N ALA A 128 23.64 4.14 -13.04
CA ALA A 128 22.75 3.16 -13.67
C ALA A 128 22.13 2.20 -12.66
N TRP A 129 22.90 1.65 -11.72
CA TRP A 129 22.33 0.72 -10.75
C TRP A 129 21.46 1.42 -9.68
N LYS A 130 21.78 2.67 -9.32
CA LYS A 130 20.91 3.46 -8.45
C LYS A 130 19.56 3.74 -9.11
N GLU A 131 19.56 4.11 -10.40
CA GLU A 131 18.35 4.29 -11.19
C GLU A 131 17.51 2.99 -11.22
N GLN A 132 18.15 1.85 -11.44
CA GLN A 132 17.49 0.55 -11.42
C GLN A 132 16.91 0.19 -10.04
N GLY A 133 17.67 0.43 -8.97
CA GLY A 133 17.21 0.23 -7.60
C GLY A 133 15.99 1.10 -7.26
N LEU A 134 15.97 2.36 -7.68
CA LEU A 134 14.79 3.24 -7.52
C LEU A 134 13.60 2.75 -8.34
N ALA A 135 13.81 2.14 -9.51
CA ALA A 135 12.72 1.52 -10.25
C ALA A 135 12.13 0.32 -9.52
N MET A 136 12.96 -0.51 -8.87
CA MET A 136 12.50 -1.60 -8.02
C MET A 136 11.66 -1.09 -6.85
N VAL A 137 12.14 -0.05 -6.15
CA VAL A 137 11.39 0.60 -5.06
C VAL A 137 10.06 1.15 -5.58
N SER A 138 10.08 1.84 -6.71
CA SER A 138 8.86 2.41 -7.31
C SER A 138 7.84 1.32 -7.69
N ALA A 139 8.31 0.18 -8.21
CA ALA A 139 7.46 -0.97 -8.51
C ALA A 139 6.77 -1.50 -7.25
N LEU A 140 7.53 -1.70 -6.17
CA LEU A 140 7.01 -2.14 -4.89
C LEU A 140 5.97 -1.16 -4.32
N ILE A 141 6.31 0.11 -4.27
CA ILE A 141 5.44 1.14 -3.68
C ILE A 141 4.15 1.32 -4.50
N ASN A 142 4.23 1.30 -5.83
CA ASN A 142 3.03 1.37 -6.68
C ASN A 142 2.14 0.14 -6.52
N PHE A 143 2.74 -1.06 -6.40
CA PHE A 143 2.01 -2.27 -6.07
C PHE A 143 1.27 -2.13 -4.75
N LEU A 144 1.93 -1.71 -3.69
CA LEU A 144 1.31 -1.53 -2.37
C LEU A 144 0.19 -0.49 -2.41
N LYS A 145 0.46 0.68 -2.99
CA LYS A 145 -0.52 1.78 -3.10
C LYS A 145 -1.77 1.39 -3.88
N TYR A 146 -1.67 0.47 -4.82
CA TYR A 146 -2.83 0.02 -5.59
C TYR A 146 -3.85 -0.75 -4.75
N HIS A 147 -3.45 -1.29 -3.62
CA HIS A 147 -4.32 -1.99 -2.67
C HIS A 147 -5.07 -1.06 -1.69
N PHE A 148 -4.84 0.25 -1.78
CA PHE A 148 -5.54 1.27 -0.99
C PHE A 148 -6.51 2.02 -1.90
N GLN A 149 -7.78 2.00 -1.55
CA GLN A 149 -8.89 2.56 -2.32
C GLN A 149 -9.57 3.68 -1.55
N ASP A 150 -9.93 4.76 -2.21
CA ASP A 150 -10.81 5.81 -1.68
C ASP A 150 -12.23 5.26 -1.47
N GLU A 151 -12.94 5.75 -0.50
CA GLU A 151 -14.23 5.29 -0.01
C GLU A 151 -14.19 3.99 0.80
N SER A 152 -15.05 3.93 1.81
CA SER A 152 -15.20 2.75 2.68
C SER A 152 -16.26 1.81 2.13
N ILE A 153 -15.86 0.61 1.74
CA ILE A 153 -16.76 -0.44 1.27
C ILE A 153 -16.83 -1.56 2.30
N TYR A 154 -17.99 -1.79 2.87
CA TYR A 154 -18.20 -2.79 3.91
C TYR A 154 -18.59 -4.13 3.30
N ALA A 155 -18.17 -5.25 3.93
CA ALA A 155 -18.48 -6.59 3.42
C ALA A 155 -19.99 -6.96 3.54
N ASP A 156 -20.70 -6.33 4.44
CA ASP A 156 -22.14 -6.52 4.65
C ASP A 156 -23.02 -5.58 3.80
N ILE A 157 -22.40 -4.90 2.84
CA ILE A 157 -23.14 -4.05 1.90
C ILE A 157 -24.24 -4.87 1.18
N PRO A 158 -25.43 -4.32 0.94
CA PRO A 158 -26.39 -4.92 0.03
C PRO A 158 -25.81 -5.14 -1.37
N ALA A 159 -26.50 -5.87 -2.22
CA ALA A 159 -26.05 -6.08 -3.59
C ALA A 159 -25.61 -4.76 -4.24
N LEU A 160 -24.38 -4.73 -4.73
CA LEU A 160 -23.74 -3.59 -5.35
C LEU A 160 -23.32 -3.97 -6.77
N GLN A 161 -23.79 -3.21 -7.75
CA GLN A 161 -23.28 -3.32 -9.12
C GLN A 161 -21.98 -2.54 -9.24
N GLU A 162 -21.09 -2.98 -10.10
CA GLU A 162 -19.88 -2.20 -10.42
C GLU A 162 -20.27 -0.81 -10.94
N ASP A 163 -19.61 0.21 -10.40
CA ASP A 163 -19.70 1.56 -10.94
C ASP A 163 -18.73 1.65 -12.15
N GLU A 164 -19.22 2.16 -13.28
CA GLU A 164 -18.41 2.33 -14.49
C GLU A 164 -17.22 3.28 -14.27
N ASP A 165 -17.37 4.26 -13.38
CA ASP A 165 -16.30 5.18 -13.01
C ASP A 165 -15.26 4.54 -12.06
N GLY A 166 -15.62 3.49 -11.35
CA GLY A 166 -14.78 2.79 -10.39
C GLY A 166 -14.31 3.68 -9.23
N TYR A 167 -13.56 3.09 -8.32
CA TYR A 167 -12.99 3.77 -7.15
C TYR A 167 -11.52 4.07 -7.37
N GLU A 168 -11.07 5.28 -7.05
CA GLU A 168 -9.67 5.66 -7.16
C GLU A 168 -8.80 4.94 -6.12
N THR A 169 -7.62 4.53 -6.54
CA THR A 169 -6.58 4.00 -5.64
C THR A 169 -5.55 5.07 -5.28
N ALA A 170 -4.58 4.70 -4.45
CA ALA A 170 -3.45 5.59 -4.15
C ALA A 170 -2.34 5.54 -5.22
N THR A 171 -2.47 4.68 -6.24
CA THR A 171 -1.50 4.59 -7.34
C THR A 171 -1.84 5.58 -8.44
N LEU A 172 -0.89 6.48 -8.73
CA LEU A 172 -1.00 7.46 -9.81
C LEU A 172 -0.48 6.86 -11.12
N ASN A 173 -1.24 7.02 -12.18
CA ASN A 173 -0.74 6.80 -13.53
C ASN A 173 0.00 8.06 -13.98
N SER A 174 1.33 7.99 -14.04
CA SER A 174 2.17 9.13 -14.40
C SER A 174 1.93 9.64 -15.83
N SER A 175 1.51 8.76 -16.73
CA SER A 175 1.25 9.13 -18.14
C SER A 175 0.00 9.97 -18.32
N THR A 176 -1.04 9.72 -17.52
CA THR A 176 -2.33 10.43 -17.62
C THR A 176 -2.54 11.46 -16.53
N GLY A 177 -1.75 11.41 -15.44
CA GLY A 177 -1.94 12.22 -14.25
C GLY A 177 -3.20 11.87 -13.45
N THR A 178 -3.82 10.72 -13.71
CA THR A 178 -5.02 10.23 -13.02
C THR A 178 -4.71 9.05 -12.12
N TYR A 179 -5.52 8.85 -11.09
CA TYR A 179 -5.37 7.68 -10.23
C TYR A 179 -5.95 6.42 -10.88
N MET A 180 -5.26 5.32 -10.70
CA MET A 180 -5.72 4.00 -11.14
C MET A 180 -6.98 3.61 -10.38
N LYS A 181 -7.84 2.81 -11.02
CA LYS A 181 -9.16 2.46 -10.50
C LYS A 181 -9.25 1.01 -10.08
N LEU A 182 -10.12 0.74 -9.11
CA LEU A 182 -10.67 -0.57 -8.78
C LEU A 182 -12.19 -0.55 -8.98
N TYR A 183 -12.75 -1.70 -9.28
CA TYR A 183 -14.17 -1.87 -9.50
C TYR A 183 -14.70 -2.89 -8.50
N VAL A 184 -15.73 -2.49 -7.75
CA VAL A 184 -16.23 -3.29 -6.63
C VAL A 184 -17.66 -3.70 -6.89
N SER A 185 -17.94 -4.96 -6.66
CA SER A 185 -19.29 -5.51 -6.75
C SER A 185 -19.62 -6.41 -5.56
N SER A 186 -20.89 -6.59 -5.29
CA SER A 186 -21.37 -7.49 -4.27
C SER A 186 -22.73 -8.08 -4.68
N THR A 187 -22.92 -9.36 -4.46
CA THR A 187 -24.23 -9.99 -4.57
C THR A 187 -25.03 -9.94 -3.25
N GLY A 188 -24.46 -9.28 -2.23
CA GLY A 188 -24.94 -9.29 -0.85
C GLY A 188 -24.35 -10.46 -0.04
N ASN A 189 -24.76 -10.60 1.21
CA ASN A 189 -24.35 -11.70 2.09
C ASN A 189 -22.81 -11.86 2.28
N GLY A 190 -22.08 -10.76 2.29
CA GLY A 190 -20.62 -10.79 2.49
C GLY A 190 -19.83 -11.22 1.26
N THR A 191 -20.40 -11.18 0.07
CA THR A 191 -19.75 -11.60 -1.19
C THR A 191 -19.11 -10.43 -1.95
N LEU A 192 -18.29 -9.64 -1.28
CA LEU A 192 -17.59 -8.54 -1.91
C LEU A 192 -16.52 -9.05 -2.87
N GLN A 193 -16.51 -8.52 -4.08
CA GLN A 193 -15.54 -8.81 -5.14
C GLN A 193 -14.90 -7.51 -5.61
N VAL A 194 -13.62 -7.58 -5.93
CA VAL A 194 -12.81 -6.45 -6.41
C VAL A 194 -12.15 -6.84 -7.72
N ARG A 195 -12.43 -6.09 -8.77
CA ARG A 195 -11.83 -6.23 -10.09
C ARG A 195 -10.77 -5.16 -10.30
N ASP A 196 -9.59 -5.58 -10.73
CA ASP A 196 -8.44 -4.73 -10.97
C ASP A 196 -8.36 -4.19 -12.42
N ALA A 197 -7.33 -3.40 -12.71
CA ALA A 197 -7.13 -2.78 -14.02
C ALA A 197 -6.82 -3.78 -15.14
N VAL A 198 -6.43 -5.01 -14.81
CA VAL A 198 -6.18 -6.09 -15.78
C VAL A 198 -7.35 -7.08 -15.86
N ASN A 199 -8.51 -6.68 -15.36
CA ASN A 199 -9.76 -7.46 -15.36
C ASN A 199 -9.69 -8.78 -14.56
N GLN A 200 -8.81 -8.85 -13.56
CA GLN A 200 -8.82 -9.95 -12.60
C GLN A 200 -9.71 -9.60 -11.42
N THR A 201 -10.60 -10.53 -11.07
CA THR A 201 -11.50 -10.37 -9.92
C THR A 201 -10.95 -11.14 -8.73
N ARG A 202 -10.94 -10.49 -7.56
CA ARG A 202 -10.56 -11.07 -6.27
C ARG A 202 -11.76 -11.05 -5.35
N THR A 203 -11.86 -12.07 -4.50
CA THR A 203 -12.93 -12.19 -3.52
C THR A 203 -12.37 -11.96 -2.13
N ILE A 204 -13.13 -11.31 -1.25
CA ILE A 204 -12.71 -11.18 0.14
C ILE A 204 -12.67 -12.56 0.82
N THR A 205 -11.62 -12.81 1.61
CA THR A 205 -11.39 -14.09 2.30
C THR A 205 -11.92 -14.10 3.72
N SER A 206 -12.10 -12.92 4.30
CA SER A 206 -12.56 -12.78 5.67
C SER A 206 -13.51 -11.60 5.81
N ASN A 207 -14.52 -11.75 6.65
CA ASN A 207 -15.48 -10.70 7.00
C ASN A 207 -14.89 -9.69 8.00
N ASN A 208 -13.63 -9.33 7.83
CA ASN A 208 -12.97 -8.39 8.72
C ASN A 208 -13.38 -6.96 8.36
N ASN A 209 -14.61 -6.60 8.68
CA ASN A 209 -15.07 -5.21 8.72
C ASN A 209 -14.45 -4.53 9.93
N LEU A 210 -13.14 -4.32 9.89
CA LEU A 210 -12.46 -3.57 10.92
C LEU A 210 -12.65 -2.09 10.60
N MET A 211 -13.44 -1.41 11.39
CA MET A 211 -13.47 0.04 11.41
C MET A 211 -12.25 0.51 12.20
N THR A 212 -11.34 1.18 11.54
CA THR A 212 -10.16 1.74 12.17
C THR A 212 -10.30 3.25 12.30
N ARG A 213 -9.69 3.82 13.33
CA ARG A 213 -9.61 5.26 13.54
C ARG A 213 -8.16 5.69 13.49
N ASP A 214 -7.92 6.79 12.81
CA ASP A 214 -6.58 7.37 12.77
C ASP A 214 -6.21 7.98 14.12
N TYR A 215 -5.00 7.71 14.52
CA TYR A 215 -4.37 8.39 15.64
C TYR A 215 -3.41 9.44 15.13
N VAL A 216 -3.54 10.65 15.61
CA VAL A 216 -2.49 11.64 15.51
C VAL A 216 -1.68 11.59 16.81
N LEU A 217 -0.40 11.26 16.69
CA LEU A 217 0.54 11.51 17.76
C LEU A 217 0.72 13.03 17.87
N ASN A 218 0.52 13.59 19.06
CA ASN A 218 0.83 14.99 19.29
C ASN A 218 2.28 15.29 18.95
N ALA A 219 2.52 16.39 18.24
CA ALA A 219 3.83 16.87 17.85
C ALA A 219 4.84 17.06 19.01
N SER A 220 4.38 17.00 20.25
CA SER A 220 5.19 17.15 21.46
C SER A 220 5.73 15.84 22.05
N GLY A 221 5.51 14.69 21.39
CA GLY A 221 6.07 13.41 21.86
C GLY A 221 5.55 12.91 23.22
N THR A 222 4.64 13.63 23.84
CA THR A 222 3.97 13.18 25.05
C THR A 222 2.76 12.33 24.69
N SER A 223 2.66 11.22 25.34
CA SER A 223 1.80 10.05 25.17
C SER A 223 0.27 10.26 25.09
N ALA A 224 -0.22 11.45 24.85
CA ALA A 224 -1.62 11.70 24.59
C ALA A 224 -1.94 11.40 23.12
N ARG A 225 -2.35 10.19 22.85
CA ARG A 225 -2.98 9.81 21.59
C ARG A 225 -4.29 10.59 21.46
N THR A 226 -4.30 11.61 20.65
CA THR A 226 -5.53 12.35 20.34
C THR A 226 -6.10 11.79 19.05
N ILE A 227 -7.34 11.32 19.08
CA ILE A 227 -8.11 11.05 17.88
C ILE A 227 -8.41 12.42 17.27
N SER A 228 -7.67 12.83 16.24
CA SER A 228 -7.86 14.16 15.64
C SER A 228 -8.95 14.17 14.58
N ALA A 229 -9.25 13.02 14.01
CA ALA A 229 -10.35 12.82 13.07
C ALA A 229 -10.77 11.35 13.14
N SER A 230 -12.06 11.08 12.99
CA SER A 230 -12.53 9.72 12.80
C SER A 230 -12.48 9.41 11.32
N SER A 231 -11.37 8.86 10.84
CA SER A 231 -11.39 8.21 9.54
C SER A 231 -11.95 6.80 9.69
N PHE A 232 -12.78 6.42 8.73
CA PHE A 232 -13.39 5.10 8.69
C PHE A 232 -12.69 4.28 7.61
N ALA A 233 -11.59 3.65 8.00
CA ALA A 233 -10.93 2.69 7.14
C ALA A 233 -11.55 1.29 7.33
N VAL A 234 -11.62 0.55 6.24
CA VAL A 234 -12.05 -0.85 6.22
C VAL A 234 -10.89 -1.68 5.70
N VAL A 235 -10.59 -2.80 6.35
CA VAL A 235 -9.53 -3.73 5.94
C VAL A 235 -10.15 -5.06 5.57
N HIS A 236 -9.98 -5.47 4.30
CA HIS A 236 -10.42 -6.76 3.79
C HIS A 236 -9.25 -7.61 3.38
N GLY A 237 -9.21 -8.87 3.83
CA GLY A 237 -8.37 -9.89 3.21
C GLY A 237 -8.93 -10.27 1.84
N ILE A 238 -8.08 -10.50 0.84
CA ILE A 238 -8.45 -10.95 -0.50
C ILE A 238 -7.64 -12.17 -0.93
N ASP A 239 -8.23 -12.99 -1.81
CA ASP A 239 -7.67 -14.28 -2.24
C ASP A 239 -6.53 -14.18 -3.27
N GLY A 240 -6.13 -12.99 -3.66
CA GLY A 240 -5.06 -12.75 -4.61
C GLY A 240 -4.62 -11.30 -4.63
N VAL A 241 -3.53 -11.00 -5.34
CA VAL A 241 -3.03 -9.64 -5.52
C VAL A 241 -3.82 -8.87 -6.56
N LEU A 242 -3.83 -7.54 -6.45
CA LEU A 242 -4.41 -6.61 -7.42
C LEU A 242 -3.29 -6.01 -8.29
N ASN A 243 -3.50 -5.99 -9.60
CA ASN A 243 -2.54 -5.49 -10.56
C ASN A 243 -3.06 -4.23 -11.25
N TYR A 244 -2.28 -3.15 -11.19
CA TYR A 244 -2.63 -1.87 -11.83
C TYR A 244 -2.29 -1.82 -13.32
N LYS A 245 -1.55 -2.82 -13.83
CA LYS A 245 -1.15 -2.97 -15.23
C LYS A 245 -0.90 -4.43 -15.55
N GLU A 246 -0.95 -4.76 -16.81
CA GLU A 246 -0.52 -6.07 -17.30
C GLU A 246 0.98 -6.27 -17.06
N LEU A 247 1.34 -7.49 -16.67
CA LEU A 247 2.72 -7.91 -16.45
C LEU A 247 3.22 -8.64 -17.69
N GLU A 248 4.29 -8.17 -18.29
CA GLU A 248 4.91 -8.82 -19.44
C GLU A 248 5.41 -10.21 -19.03
N GLY A 249 4.96 -11.23 -19.74
CA GLY A 249 5.25 -12.63 -19.40
C GLY A 249 4.73 -13.07 -18.01
N GLY A 250 3.81 -12.31 -17.42
CA GLY A 250 3.26 -12.60 -16.10
C GLY A 250 4.24 -12.34 -14.95
N ARG A 251 5.28 -11.52 -15.17
CA ARG A 251 6.34 -11.26 -14.20
C ARG A 251 6.47 -9.78 -13.85
N TYR A 252 6.70 -9.48 -12.58
CA TYR A 252 6.94 -8.12 -12.09
C TYR A 252 8.30 -7.57 -12.48
N ASP A 253 9.33 -8.42 -12.58
CA ASP A 253 10.70 -8.02 -12.88
C ASP A 253 10.93 -7.60 -14.34
N SER A 254 9.98 -7.80 -15.24
CA SER A 254 10.03 -7.29 -16.61
C SER A 254 10.19 -5.77 -16.69
N ASP A 255 9.72 -5.04 -15.68
CA ASP A 255 9.71 -3.58 -15.67
C ASP A 255 11.04 -2.94 -15.24
N TRP A 256 11.82 -3.64 -14.44
CA TRP A 256 13.04 -3.10 -13.84
C TRP A 256 14.27 -3.98 -14.02
N SER A 257 14.15 -5.17 -14.57
CA SER A 257 15.25 -6.12 -14.76
C SER A 257 16.35 -5.64 -15.72
N THR A 258 16.07 -4.58 -16.49
CA THR A 258 17.05 -3.95 -17.36
C THR A 258 17.09 -2.44 -17.15
N PRO A 259 18.23 -1.77 -17.39
CA PRO A 259 18.34 -0.30 -17.27
C PRO A 259 17.32 0.45 -18.15
N THR A 260 16.99 -0.09 -19.30
CA THR A 260 15.97 0.49 -20.21
C THR A 260 14.55 0.35 -19.62
N ALA A 261 14.26 -0.77 -18.98
CA ALA A 261 12.97 -0.98 -18.31
C ALA A 261 12.86 -0.06 -17.07
N ALA A 262 13.94 0.10 -16.32
CA ALA A 262 14.00 1.02 -15.18
C ALA A 262 13.61 2.45 -15.55
N LYS A 263 14.11 2.98 -16.68
CA LYS A 263 13.78 4.33 -17.16
C LYS A 263 12.30 4.58 -17.40
N LYS A 264 11.53 3.57 -17.78
CA LYS A 264 10.08 3.68 -17.95
C LYS A 264 9.34 3.89 -16.62
N TYR A 265 9.93 3.43 -15.53
CA TYR A 265 9.33 3.54 -14.19
C TYR A 265 9.55 4.89 -13.53
N LEU A 266 10.65 5.53 -13.86
CA LEU A 266 11.06 6.81 -13.27
C LEU A 266 10.51 8.03 -14.03
N ALA A 267 10.00 7.81 -15.24
CA ALA A 267 9.38 8.84 -16.09
C ALA A 267 7.90 9.03 -15.75
#